data_b125249351b9a64aa670659370ac4c7e
#
_entry.id   b125249351b9a64aa670659370ac4c7e
#
_cell.length_a   1.000
_cell.length_b   1.000
_cell.length_c   1.000
_cell.angle_alpha   90.00
_cell.angle_beta   90.00
_cell.angle_gamma   90.00
#
_symmetry.space_group_name_H-M   'P 1'
#
loop_
_entity.id
_entity.type
_entity.pdbx_description
1 polymer ?
#
loop_
_entity_poly.entity_id
_entity_poly.type
_entity_poly.pdbx_seq_one_letter_code
_entity_poly.pdbx_strand_id
1 'polypeptide(L)'
;MDLVDITQVRAHCRAEPEDDVLLTTYADAAEQMAQDFLNRRVFADVDAMAAAVLDGSAGCDPIVVNPAITAAVLLTAAHLYRNREAVTSEPAKELPLGVTQLLWPHRVGLGV
;
A
#
# COMPACT_ATOMS: atom_id res chain seq x y z
N MET A 1 8.06 4.99 2.58
CA MET A 1 6.99 5.26 1.59
C MET A 1 7.60 5.18 0.20
N ASP A 2 7.58 3.98 -0.36
CA ASP A 2 8.28 3.74 -1.63
C ASP A 2 7.37 3.69 -2.84
N LEU A 3 6.09 3.39 -2.64
CA LEU A 3 5.16 3.18 -3.75
C LEU A 3 4.34 4.42 -4.09
N VAL A 4 4.19 5.31 -3.12
CA VAL A 4 3.50 6.60 -3.30
C VAL A 4 4.35 7.67 -2.64
N ASP A 5 4.11 8.95 -2.96
CA ASP A 5 4.82 10.03 -2.29
C ASP A 5 3.84 10.83 -1.41
N ILE A 6 4.42 11.65 -0.52
CA ILE A 6 3.61 12.41 0.43
C ILE A 6 2.68 13.40 -0.26
N THR A 7 3.09 13.95 -1.41
CA THR A 7 2.27 14.88 -2.17
C THR A 7 0.99 14.19 -2.66
N GLN A 8 1.13 12.97 -3.19
CA GLN A 8 -0.02 12.17 -3.62
C GLN A 8 -0.95 11.86 -2.46
N VAL A 9 -0.39 11.43 -1.33
CA VAL A 9 -1.18 11.07 -0.16
C VAL A 9 -1.93 12.29 0.39
N ARG A 10 -1.23 13.41 0.50
CA ARG A 10 -1.84 14.65 0.99
C ARG A 10 -2.98 15.10 0.10
N ALA A 11 -2.78 15.07 -1.22
CA ALA A 11 -3.81 15.47 -2.16
C ALA A 11 -5.01 14.53 -2.11
N HIS A 12 -4.76 13.24 -2.03
CA HIS A 12 -5.83 12.25 -2.00
C HIS A 12 -6.67 12.36 -0.73
N CYS A 13 -6.02 12.59 0.41
CA CYS A 13 -6.70 12.70 1.71
C CYS A 13 -7.24 14.10 1.98
N ARG A 14 -6.89 15.09 1.15
CA ARG A 14 -7.21 16.50 1.36
C ARG A 14 -6.72 16.98 2.72
N ALA A 15 -5.51 16.58 3.07
CA ALA A 15 -4.92 16.87 4.37
C ALA A 15 -4.00 18.07 4.30
N GLU A 16 -3.73 18.65 5.47
CA GLU A 16 -2.82 19.78 5.61
C GLU A 16 -1.38 19.29 5.78
N PRO A 17 -0.38 20.14 5.45
CA PRO A 17 1.02 19.74 5.62
C PRO A 17 1.39 19.35 7.06
N GLU A 18 0.67 19.86 8.05
CA GLU A 18 0.91 19.53 9.46
C GLU A 18 0.68 18.04 9.73
N ASP A 19 -0.10 17.37 8.90
CA ASP A 19 -0.42 15.98 9.09
C ASP A 19 0.57 15.03 8.38
N ASP A 20 1.65 15.56 7.81
CA ASP A 20 2.56 14.74 6.99
C ASP A 20 3.16 13.55 7.75
N VAL A 21 3.51 13.72 9.02
CA VAL A 21 4.06 12.60 9.81
C VAL A 21 3.02 11.50 9.95
N LEU A 22 1.79 11.88 10.26
CA LEU A 22 0.68 10.94 10.40
C LEU A 22 0.38 10.25 9.07
N LEU A 23 0.34 11.03 7.99
CA LEU A 23 0.08 10.49 6.65
C LEU A 23 1.18 9.52 6.22
N THR A 24 2.43 9.81 6.54
CA THR A 24 3.55 8.91 6.24
C THR A 24 3.36 7.57 6.93
N THR A 25 2.96 7.59 8.20
CA THR A 25 2.68 6.35 8.94
C THR A 25 1.58 5.53 8.29
N TYR A 26 0.49 6.19 7.92
CA TYR A 26 -0.63 5.49 7.29
C TYR A 26 -0.30 5.00 5.89
N ALA A 27 0.48 5.77 5.14
CA ALA A 27 0.91 5.36 3.81
C ALA A 27 1.84 4.14 3.88
N ASP A 28 2.77 4.13 4.84
CA ASP A 28 3.64 2.98 5.04
C ASP A 28 2.83 1.74 5.42
N ALA A 29 1.85 1.90 6.31
CA ALA A 29 0.96 0.80 6.69
C ALA A 29 0.15 0.31 5.50
N ALA A 30 -0.35 1.22 4.67
CA ALA A 30 -1.12 0.87 3.48
C ALA A 30 -0.28 0.09 2.47
N GLU A 31 0.97 0.50 2.28
CA GLU A 31 1.88 -0.22 1.39
C GLU A 31 2.15 -1.64 1.90
N GLN A 32 2.35 -1.77 3.21
CA GLN A 32 2.55 -3.09 3.81
C GLN A 32 1.32 -3.96 3.67
N MET A 33 0.14 -3.41 3.94
CA MET A 33 -1.12 -4.14 3.80
C MET A 33 -1.34 -4.63 2.38
N ALA A 34 -1.01 -3.78 1.38
CA ALA A 34 -1.13 -4.16 -0.01
C ALA A 34 -0.20 -5.33 -0.35
N GLN A 35 1.04 -5.27 0.08
CA GLN A 35 2.01 -6.34 -0.18
C GLN A 35 1.61 -7.63 0.53
N ASP A 36 1.11 -7.53 1.76
CA ASP A 36 0.63 -8.71 2.50
C ASP A 36 -0.54 -9.36 1.78
N PHE A 37 -1.47 -8.56 1.28
CA PHE A 37 -2.61 -9.09 0.53
C PHE A 37 -2.16 -9.74 -0.78
N LEU A 38 -1.20 -9.12 -1.47
CA LEU A 38 -0.71 -9.62 -2.75
C LEU A 38 0.17 -10.87 -2.60
N ASN A 39 0.71 -11.13 -1.42
CA ASN A 39 1.67 -12.21 -1.15
C ASN A 39 2.92 -12.10 -2.01
N ARG A 40 3.36 -10.87 -2.31
CA ARG A 40 4.56 -10.59 -3.10
C ARG A 40 5.07 -9.19 -2.76
N ARG A 41 6.35 -8.98 -3.00
CA ARG A 41 6.96 -7.68 -2.79
C ARG A 41 6.72 -6.78 -3.98
N VAL A 42 6.42 -5.51 -3.70
CA VAL A 42 6.20 -4.48 -4.71
C VAL A 42 7.33 -3.47 -4.62
N PHE A 43 7.91 -3.14 -5.76
CA PHE A 43 9.03 -2.20 -5.85
C PHE A 43 8.63 -0.96 -6.62
N ALA A 44 9.27 0.18 -6.28
CA ALA A 44 8.94 1.46 -6.88
C ALA A 44 9.26 1.48 -8.37
N ASP A 45 10.34 0.83 -8.77
CA ASP A 45 10.76 0.80 -10.17
C ASP A 45 11.55 -0.48 -10.47
N VAL A 46 11.90 -0.65 -11.74
CA VAL A 46 12.64 -1.83 -12.20
C VAL A 46 14.01 -1.91 -11.56
N ASP A 47 14.68 -0.77 -11.36
CA ASP A 47 16.02 -0.76 -10.78
C ASP A 47 16.01 -1.24 -9.33
N ALA A 48 15.02 -0.78 -8.54
CA ALA A 48 14.88 -1.23 -7.16
C ALA A 48 14.60 -2.74 -7.09
N MET A 49 13.76 -3.24 -7.97
CA MET A 49 13.46 -4.66 -8.04
C MET A 49 14.68 -5.47 -8.43
N ALA A 50 15.44 -5.02 -9.42
CA ALA A 50 16.65 -5.71 -9.87
C ALA A 50 17.70 -5.77 -8.75
N ALA A 51 17.88 -4.70 -8.02
CA ALA A 51 18.82 -4.68 -6.88
C ALA A 51 18.40 -5.67 -5.80
N ALA A 52 17.11 -5.75 -5.50
CA ALA A 52 16.58 -6.69 -4.51
C ALA A 52 16.73 -8.14 -4.96
N VAL A 53 16.54 -8.42 -6.24
CA VAL A 53 16.75 -9.76 -6.79
C VAL A 53 18.22 -10.16 -6.62
N LEU A 54 19.15 -9.25 -6.91
CA LEU A 54 20.56 -9.54 -6.80
C LEU A 54 20.99 -9.82 -5.37
N ASP A 55 20.42 -9.12 -4.38
CA ASP A 55 20.81 -9.33 -2.98
C ASP A 55 19.97 -10.40 -2.27
N GLY A 56 19.00 -10.97 -2.96
CA GLY A 56 18.17 -12.05 -2.42
C GLY A 56 16.98 -11.60 -1.59
N SER A 57 16.70 -10.29 -1.52
CA SER A 57 15.63 -9.77 -0.67
C SER A 57 14.30 -9.61 -1.39
N ALA A 58 14.24 -9.88 -2.70
CA ALA A 58 13.02 -9.68 -3.48
C ALA A 58 11.92 -10.69 -3.16
N GLY A 59 12.27 -11.83 -2.60
CA GLY A 59 11.32 -12.89 -2.35
C GLY A 59 10.89 -13.59 -3.65
N CYS A 60 9.76 -14.27 -3.59
CA CYS A 60 9.21 -14.94 -4.76
C CYS A 60 8.33 -13.98 -5.55
N ASP A 61 8.46 -13.98 -6.86
CA ASP A 61 7.52 -13.31 -7.75
C ASP A 61 7.36 -11.81 -7.48
N PRO A 62 8.46 -11.04 -7.42
CA PRO A 62 8.37 -9.60 -7.18
C PRO A 62 7.69 -8.88 -8.35
N ILE A 63 7.13 -7.70 -8.08
CA ILE A 63 6.44 -6.89 -9.08
C ILE A 63 6.81 -5.42 -8.89
N VAL A 64 6.81 -4.68 -9.99
CA VAL A 64 6.94 -3.21 -9.96
C VAL A 64 5.53 -2.62 -9.79
N VAL A 65 5.44 -1.54 -9.02
CA VAL A 65 4.17 -0.86 -8.76
C VAL A 65 3.50 -0.45 -10.09
N ASN A 66 2.17 -0.55 -10.11
CA ASN A 66 1.37 -0.14 -11.26
C ASN A 66 0.24 0.77 -10.77
N PRO A 67 -0.52 1.42 -11.70
CA PRO A 67 -1.58 2.34 -11.27
C PRO A 67 -2.62 1.71 -10.36
N ALA A 68 -2.96 0.44 -10.54
CA ALA A 68 -3.94 -0.23 -9.68
C ALA A 68 -3.41 -0.35 -8.25
N ILE A 69 -2.15 -0.73 -8.10
CA ILE A 69 -1.52 -0.84 -6.77
C ILE A 69 -1.41 0.53 -6.12
N THR A 70 -1.00 1.55 -6.89
CA THR A 70 -0.93 2.93 -6.39
C THR A 70 -2.29 3.39 -5.88
N ALA A 71 -3.35 3.18 -6.66
CA ALA A 71 -4.70 3.57 -6.27
C ALA A 71 -5.15 2.83 -5.00
N ALA A 72 -4.84 1.55 -4.91
CA ALA A 72 -5.18 0.74 -3.74
C ALA A 72 -4.48 1.25 -2.48
N VAL A 73 -3.21 1.60 -2.58
CA VAL A 73 -2.44 2.16 -1.46
C VAL A 73 -3.05 3.49 -1.02
N LEU A 74 -3.36 4.37 -1.96
CA LEU A 74 -3.96 5.67 -1.63
C LEU A 74 -5.33 5.51 -0.97
N LEU A 75 -6.17 4.61 -1.48
CA LEU A 75 -7.49 4.35 -0.88
C LEU A 75 -7.36 3.81 0.53
N THR A 76 -6.42 2.89 0.74
CA THR A 76 -6.19 2.31 2.07
C THR A 76 -5.67 3.36 3.04
N ALA A 77 -4.71 4.18 2.61
CA ALA A 77 -4.17 5.25 3.44
C ALA A 77 -5.26 6.26 3.83
N ALA A 78 -6.14 6.62 2.87
CA ALA A 78 -7.26 7.52 3.15
C ALA A 78 -8.25 6.90 4.13
N HIS A 79 -8.50 5.60 4.00
CA HIS A 79 -9.38 4.89 4.93
C HIS A 79 -8.80 4.93 6.35
N LEU A 80 -7.51 4.65 6.50
CA LEU A 80 -6.85 4.71 7.80
C LEU A 80 -6.86 6.13 8.37
N TYR A 81 -6.63 7.12 7.53
CA TYR A 81 -6.62 8.52 7.95
C TYR A 81 -7.99 8.97 8.46
N ARG A 82 -9.05 8.61 7.74
CA ARG A 82 -10.41 8.98 8.14
C ARG A 82 -10.87 8.28 9.40
N ASN A 83 -10.35 7.10 9.67
CA ASN A 83 -10.75 6.28 10.80
C ASN A 83 -9.72 6.28 11.93
N ARG A 84 -8.80 7.24 11.93
CA ARG A 84 -7.70 7.28 12.90
C ARG A 84 -8.17 7.42 14.34
N GLU A 85 -9.35 8.01 14.54
CA GLU A 85 -9.92 8.20 15.87
C GLU A 85 -11.02 7.19 16.17
N ALA A 86 -11.20 6.23 15.30
CA ALA A 86 -12.27 5.27 15.44
C ALA A 86 -11.93 4.28 16.55
N VAL A 87 -12.48 4.54 17.71
CA VAL A 87 -12.47 3.60 18.83
C VAL A 87 -13.72 2.76 18.69
N THR A 88 -13.83 2.06 17.57
CA THR A 88 -15.03 1.30 17.30
C THR A 88 -14.75 -0.18 17.47
N SER A 89 -15.81 -0.93 17.70
CA SER A 89 -15.77 -2.38 17.71
C SER A 89 -15.57 -2.94 16.30
N GLU A 90 -15.72 -2.09 15.30
CA GLU A 90 -15.51 -2.50 13.91
C GLU A 90 -14.02 -2.71 13.67
N PRO A 91 -13.62 -3.90 13.24
CA PRO A 91 -12.21 -4.12 12.97
C PRO A 91 -11.77 -3.28 11.78
N ALA A 92 -10.80 -2.41 12.02
CA ALA A 92 -10.15 -1.66 10.95
C ALA A 92 -9.31 -2.57 10.04
N LYS A 93 -9.53 -3.87 10.14
CA LYS A 93 -8.76 -4.88 9.42
C LYS A 93 -9.26 -5.14 8.02
N GLU A 94 -10.51 -4.86 7.75
CA GLU A 94 -11.06 -5.14 6.44
C GLU A 94 -10.67 -4.03 5.48
N LEU A 95 -10.04 -4.43 4.38
CA LEU A 95 -9.76 -3.50 3.30
C LEU A 95 -11.07 -3.11 2.63
N PRO A 96 -11.21 -1.84 2.21
CA PRO A 96 -12.36 -1.45 1.41
C PRO A 96 -12.48 -2.35 0.19
N LEU A 97 -13.71 -2.60 -0.24
CA LEU A 97 -13.98 -3.48 -1.38
C LEU A 97 -13.24 -3.04 -2.63
N GLY A 98 -13.18 -1.73 -2.88
CA GLY A 98 -12.46 -1.21 -4.03
C GLY A 98 -10.98 -1.57 -4.03
N VAL A 99 -10.36 -1.57 -2.84
CA VAL A 99 -8.96 -1.96 -2.70
C VAL A 99 -8.78 -3.43 -3.07
N THR A 100 -9.65 -4.29 -2.58
CA THR A 100 -9.60 -5.71 -2.88
C THR A 100 -9.72 -5.95 -4.39
N GLN A 101 -10.64 -5.27 -5.04
CA GLN A 101 -10.83 -5.40 -6.49
C GLN A 101 -9.63 -4.94 -7.28
N LEU A 102 -8.96 -3.87 -6.83
CA LEU A 102 -7.77 -3.36 -7.50
C LEU A 102 -6.58 -4.30 -7.35
N LEU A 103 -6.43 -4.92 -6.20
CA LEU A 103 -5.28 -5.77 -5.90
C LEU A 103 -5.45 -7.22 -6.37
N TRP A 104 -6.67 -7.70 -6.43
CA TRP A 104 -6.94 -9.12 -6.69
C TRP A 104 -6.24 -9.67 -7.93
N PRO A 105 -6.27 -8.98 -9.10
CA PRO A 105 -5.62 -9.52 -10.30
C PRO A 105 -4.10 -9.69 -10.18
N HIS A 106 -3.49 -9.03 -9.20
CA HIS A 106 -2.03 -9.05 -9.02
C HIS A 106 -1.60 -9.95 -7.87
N ARG A 107 -2.56 -10.57 -7.21
CA ARG A 107 -2.29 -11.41 -6.05
C ARG A 107 -1.72 -12.76 -6.45
N VAL A 108 -0.71 -13.20 -5.69
CA VAL A 108 -0.18 -14.56 -5.83
C VAL A 108 -0.91 -15.44 -4.82
N GLY A 109 -1.55 -16.50 -5.29
CA GLY A 109 -2.27 -17.41 -4.42
C GLY A 109 -1.32 -18.27 -3.61
N LEU A 110 -1.66 -18.49 -2.35
CA LEU A 110 -0.90 -19.38 -1.48
C LEU A 110 -1.37 -20.81 -1.66
N GLY A 111 -0.42 -21.73 -1.79
CA GLY A 111 -0.73 -23.15 -1.83
C GLY A 111 -1.43 -23.62 -3.10
N VAL A 112 -1.31 -22.87 -4.16
CA VAL A 112 -1.93 -23.20 -5.43
C VAL A 112 -0.95 -23.86 -6.36
#